data_ea06adcc56cff280a01708a10c0ba5a8
#
_entry.id   ea06adcc56cff280a01708a10c0ba5a8
#
_cell.length_a   1.000
_cell.length_b   1.000
_cell.length_c   1.000
_cell.angle_alpha   90.00
_cell.angle_beta   90.00
_cell.angle_gamma   90.00
#
_symmetry.space_group_name_H-M   'P 1'
#
loop_
_entity.id
_entity.type
_entity.pdbx_description
1 polymer ?
#
loop_
_entity_poly.entity_id
_entity_poly.type
_entity_poly.pdbx_seq_one_letter_code
_entity_poly.pdbx_strand_id
1 'polypeptide(L)'
;MTGIGQVELCRVTTADGLLLDGALRIPGGPRTSLPVDACLLVHGTGSNFTAPGVLEAFASQAASSGIASLRINTRGHDLMARIPTQRGSVLGGAAYENIADCRHDLGAWIGLLSERGYRRIVVVGHSMGGVKAIYTLSRQTAEHVVGLVALSPPRFNHAHFQRHKLAGQFREDFRRADALVSRGEGEVLLQVRQPLTIVMPASGFVAKYGPHDEYDIMKLLPHVHCPTLVVIGTESAKNVPAFDGLREELERIAASRTGLNVVVVEGADVSYQGHFGAPFEHMIDWLSHRG
;
A
#
# COMPACT_ATOMS: atom_id res chain seq x y z
N MET A 1 9.24 -27.64 -19.01
CA MET A 1 9.99 -26.39 -19.21
C MET A 1 9.05 -25.25 -18.90
N THR A 2 9.23 -24.57 -17.78
CA THR A 2 8.49 -23.36 -17.46
C THR A 2 8.97 -22.29 -18.43
N GLY A 3 8.09 -21.83 -19.33
CA GLY A 3 8.41 -20.76 -20.27
C GLY A 3 8.93 -19.54 -19.51
N ILE A 4 10.01 -18.93 -20.01
CA ILE A 4 10.54 -17.68 -19.47
C ILE A 4 9.45 -16.62 -19.68
N GLY A 5 8.90 -16.11 -18.59
CA GLY A 5 7.92 -15.01 -18.65
C GLY A 5 8.57 -13.74 -19.19
N GLN A 6 7.81 -12.90 -19.86
CA GLN A 6 8.24 -11.60 -20.35
C GLN A 6 8.09 -10.54 -19.26
N VAL A 7 9.06 -9.63 -19.12
CA VAL A 7 8.93 -8.42 -18.31
C VAL A 7 8.93 -7.22 -19.25
N GLU A 8 7.90 -6.40 -19.14
CA GLU A 8 7.72 -5.17 -19.91
C GLU A 8 7.80 -3.96 -18.96
N LEU A 9 8.66 -2.99 -19.26
CA LEU A 9 8.65 -1.70 -18.58
C LEU A 9 7.48 -0.87 -19.09
N CYS A 10 6.66 -0.39 -18.16
CA CYS A 10 5.47 0.38 -18.46
C CYS A 10 5.59 1.78 -17.88
N ARG A 11 4.97 2.74 -18.54
CA ARG A 11 4.80 4.11 -18.01
C ARG A 11 3.35 4.53 -18.16
N VAL A 12 2.84 5.20 -17.14
CA VAL A 12 1.51 5.81 -17.15
C VAL A 12 1.62 7.31 -16.91
N THR A 13 0.61 8.04 -17.38
CA THR A 13 0.38 9.43 -16.99
C THR A 13 -0.81 9.46 -16.04
N THR A 14 -0.63 9.98 -14.84
CA THR A 14 -1.71 10.15 -13.88
C THR A 14 -2.67 11.27 -14.32
N ALA A 15 -3.89 11.30 -13.78
CA ALA A 15 -4.88 12.33 -14.10
C ALA A 15 -4.40 13.74 -13.77
N ASP A 16 -3.48 13.91 -12.83
CA ASP A 16 -2.84 15.16 -12.45
C ASP A 16 -1.47 15.38 -13.11
N GLY A 17 -1.10 14.55 -14.10
CA GLY A 17 -0.01 14.78 -15.04
C GLY A 17 1.36 14.26 -14.64
N LEU A 18 1.47 13.41 -13.60
CA LEU A 18 2.71 12.73 -13.24
C LEU A 18 2.99 11.57 -14.19
N LEU A 19 4.27 11.35 -14.49
CA LEU A 19 4.74 10.18 -15.25
C LEU A 19 5.33 9.17 -14.26
N LEU A 20 4.71 7.99 -14.17
CA LEU A 20 5.11 6.94 -13.25
C LEU A 20 5.53 5.68 -14.01
N ASP A 21 6.60 5.04 -13.54
CA ASP A 21 7.16 3.83 -14.13
C ASP A 21 6.76 2.58 -13.34
N GLY A 22 6.67 1.45 -14.03
CA GLY A 22 6.38 0.14 -13.46
C GLY A 22 6.87 -0.99 -14.35
N ALA A 23 6.74 -2.22 -13.87
CA ALA A 23 7.13 -3.43 -14.58
C ALA A 23 6.01 -4.46 -14.58
N LEU A 24 5.50 -4.77 -15.78
CA LEU A 24 4.50 -5.82 -15.99
C LEU A 24 5.22 -7.13 -16.30
N ARG A 25 5.03 -8.13 -15.43
CA ARG A 25 5.49 -9.50 -15.66
C ARG A 25 4.34 -10.32 -16.22
N ILE A 26 4.52 -10.85 -17.41
CA ILE A 26 3.54 -11.68 -18.11
C ILE A 26 3.99 -13.14 -17.98
N PRO A 27 3.12 -14.03 -17.46
CA PRO A 27 3.47 -15.44 -17.32
C PRO A 27 3.71 -16.10 -18.70
N GLY A 28 4.72 -16.94 -18.79
CA GLY A 28 5.05 -17.68 -20.03
C GLY A 28 4.27 -18.98 -20.22
N GLY A 29 3.41 -19.34 -19.29
CA GLY A 29 2.61 -20.57 -19.25
C GLY A 29 1.10 -20.31 -19.42
N PRO A 30 0.29 -21.36 -19.26
CA PRO A 30 -1.18 -21.23 -19.32
C PRO A 30 -1.69 -20.30 -18.22
N ARG A 31 -2.79 -19.62 -18.49
CA ARG A 31 -3.48 -18.79 -17.50
C ARG A 31 -4.03 -19.65 -16.36
N THR A 32 -4.06 -19.07 -15.18
CA THR A 32 -4.68 -19.69 -14.00
C THR A 32 -6.17 -19.94 -14.19
N SER A 33 -6.72 -20.96 -13.51
CA SER A 33 -8.16 -21.17 -13.37
C SER A 33 -8.80 -20.32 -12.28
N LEU A 34 -7.99 -19.65 -11.45
CA LEU A 34 -8.48 -18.79 -10.37
C LEU A 34 -9.21 -17.55 -10.92
N PRO A 35 -10.09 -16.94 -10.13
CA PRO A 35 -10.86 -15.77 -10.55
C PRO A 35 -10.02 -14.47 -10.53
N VAL A 36 -8.79 -14.53 -11.04
CA VAL A 36 -7.84 -13.41 -11.12
C VAL A 36 -7.03 -13.49 -12.42
N ASP A 37 -6.86 -12.35 -13.10
CA ASP A 37 -6.04 -12.25 -14.31
C ASP A 37 -4.69 -11.59 -14.02
N ALA A 38 -4.70 -10.59 -13.15
CA ALA A 38 -3.50 -9.82 -12.82
C ALA A 38 -3.52 -9.32 -11.36
N CYS A 39 -2.32 -9.17 -10.79
CA CYS A 39 -2.09 -8.50 -9.52
C CYS A 39 -1.41 -7.15 -9.76
N LEU A 40 -1.99 -6.07 -9.21
CA LEU A 40 -1.37 -4.74 -9.13
C LEU A 40 -0.64 -4.61 -7.79
N LEU A 41 0.68 -4.52 -7.81
CA LEU A 41 1.53 -4.58 -6.61
C LEU A 41 2.02 -3.19 -6.21
N VAL A 42 1.55 -2.69 -5.05
CA VAL A 42 1.77 -1.32 -4.56
C VAL A 42 2.76 -1.34 -3.41
N HIS A 43 3.90 -0.66 -3.58
CA HIS A 43 5.01 -0.63 -2.62
C HIS A 43 4.72 0.18 -1.34
N GLY A 44 5.48 -0.10 -0.28
CA GLY A 44 5.48 0.63 0.99
C GLY A 44 6.32 1.92 0.97
N THR A 45 6.43 2.57 2.13
CA THR A 45 7.19 3.81 2.33
C THR A 45 8.64 3.64 1.90
N GLY A 46 9.14 4.58 1.10
CA GLY A 46 10.55 4.63 0.69
C GLY A 46 10.99 3.51 -0.26
N SER A 47 10.08 2.70 -0.74
CA SER A 47 10.31 1.62 -1.70
C SER A 47 9.91 2.03 -3.12
N ASN A 48 10.08 1.13 -4.09
CA ASN A 48 9.75 1.34 -5.49
C ASN A 48 9.45 0.02 -6.20
N PHE A 49 9.14 0.07 -7.51
CA PHE A 49 8.78 -1.12 -8.29
C PHE A 49 9.93 -2.12 -8.52
N THR A 50 11.18 -1.72 -8.33
CA THR A 50 12.35 -2.60 -8.49
C THR A 50 12.84 -3.21 -7.17
N ALA A 51 12.36 -2.70 -6.04
CA ALA A 51 12.85 -3.10 -4.72
C ALA A 51 12.66 -4.61 -4.47
N PRO A 52 13.67 -5.31 -3.92
CA PRO A 52 13.52 -6.71 -3.52
C PRO A 52 12.56 -6.87 -2.33
N GLY A 53 12.19 -8.10 -2.00
CA GLY A 53 11.39 -8.44 -0.82
C GLY A 53 10.03 -9.04 -1.18
N VAL A 54 9.04 -8.85 -0.31
CA VAL A 54 7.76 -9.55 -0.39
C VAL A 54 7.01 -9.36 -1.71
N LEU A 55 7.03 -8.15 -2.30
CA LEU A 55 6.34 -7.89 -3.57
C LEU A 55 7.07 -8.50 -4.78
N GLU A 56 8.41 -8.61 -4.74
CA GLU A 56 9.15 -9.35 -5.77
C GLU A 56 8.87 -10.85 -5.70
N ALA A 57 8.89 -11.41 -4.49
CA ALA A 57 8.54 -12.82 -4.27
C ALA A 57 7.09 -13.10 -4.71
N PHE A 58 6.17 -12.22 -4.35
CA PHE A 58 4.77 -12.28 -4.77
C PHE A 58 4.63 -12.29 -6.31
N ALA A 59 5.32 -11.37 -7.00
CA ALA A 59 5.31 -11.29 -8.45
C ALA A 59 5.87 -12.55 -9.12
N SER A 60 6.89 -13.15 -8.51
CA SER A 60 7.51 -14.40 -9.00
C SER A 60 6.55 -15.59 -8.86
N GLN A 61 5.88 -15.71 -7.72
CA GLN A 61 4.88 -16.77 -7.48
C GLN A 61 3.63 -16.59 -8.35
N ALA A 62 3.17 -15.34 -8.55
CA ALA A 62 2.06 -15.03 -9.45
C ALA A 62 2.38 -15.51 -10.88
N ALA A 63 3.56 -15.19 -11.40
CA ALA A 63 3.98 -15.63 -12.73
C ALA A 63 4.04 -17.15 -12.85
N SER A 64 4.55 -17.85 -11.83
CA SER A 64 4.58 -19.33 -11.78
C SER A 64 3.18 -19.95 -11.74
N SER A 65 2.19 -19.20 -11.26
CA SER A 65 0.78 -19.62 -11.15
C SER A 65 -0.07 -19.16 -12.35
N GLY A 66 0.54 -18.62 -13.41
CA GLY A 66 -0.19 -18.14 -14.60
C GLY A 66 -0.95 -16.83 -14.39
N ILE A 67 -0.57 -16.03 -13.38
CA ILE A 67 -1.16 -14.73 -13.07
C ILE A 67 -0.16 -13.63 -13.45
N ALA A 68 -0.60 -12.63 -14.22
CA ALA A 68 0.20 -11.47 -14.50
C ALA A 68 0.41 -10.62 -13.24
N SER A 69 1.53 -9.90 -13.14
CA SER A 69 1.77 -9.00 -12.04
C SER A 69 2.40 -7.70 -12.50
N LEU A 70 1.86 -6.57 -12.06
CA LEU A 70 2.36 -5.23 -12.36
C LEU A 70 2.88 -4.60 -11.07
N ARG A 71 4.20 -4.48 -10.94
CA ARG A 71 4.84 -3.73 -9.87
C ARG A 71 4.94 -2.27 -10.29
N ILE A 72 4.48 -1.36 -9.45
CA ILE A 72 4.32 0.04 -9.81
C ILE A 72 5.12 0.98 -8.92
N ASN A 73 5.50 2.13 -9.46
CA ASN A 73 5.77 3.32 -8.67
C ASN A 73 4.46 4.08 -8.42
N THR A 74 4.31 4.57 -7.20
CA THR A 74 3.39 5.66 -6.85
C THR A 74 4.18 6.96 -6.74
N ARG A 75 3.51 8.11 -6.62
CA ARG A 75 4.18 9.41 -6.34
C ARG A 75 5.04 9.40 -5.08
N GLY A 76 4.80 8.46 -4.17
CA GLY A 76 5.56 8.24 -2.94
C GLY A 76 6.69 7.21 -3.07
N HIS A 77 7.16 6.90 -4.29
CA HIS A 77 8.30 5.99 -4.48
C HIS A 77 9.60 6.63 -3.98
N ASP A 78 10.49 5.80 -3.43
CA ASP A 78 11.70 6.23 -2.76
C ASP A 78 11.43 7.16 -1.56
N LEU A 79 12.46 7.55 -0.83
CA LEU A 79 12.30 8.51 0.28
C LEU A 79 12.03 9.92 -0.24
N MET A 80 12.81 10.33 -1.24
CA MET A 80 12.67 11.59 -1.98
C MET A 80 12.94 11.32 -3.44
N ALA A 81 12.09 11.85 -4.32
CA ALA A 81 12.21 11.66 -5.76
C ALA A 81 11.88 12.95 -6.51
N ARG A 82 12.42 13.09 -7.72
CA ARG A 82 11.90 14.00 -8.73
C ARG A 82 11.05 13.22 -9.69
N ILE A 83 9.75 13.46 -9.66
CA ILE A 83 8.79 12.77 -10.51
C ILE A 83 8.63 13.57 -11.80
N PRO A 84 8.88 12.96 -12.96
CA PRO A 84 8.70 13.62 -14.25
C PRO A 84 7.22 13.99 -14.47
N THR A 85 7.00 15.08 -15.18
CA THR A 85 5.71 15.49 -15.73
C THR A 85 5.88 15.82 -17.22
N GLN A 86 4.79 16.09 -17.90
CA GLN A 86 4.88 16.49 -19.31
C GLN A 86 5.65 17.80 -19.53
N ARG A 87 5.82 18.64 -18.49
CA ARG A 87 6.43 19.98 -18.60
C ARG A 87 7.65 20.19 -17.69
N GLY A 88 8.16 19.15 -17.07
CA GLY A 88 9.30 19.24 -16.14
C GLY A 88 9.28 18.15 -15.08
N SER A 89 9.45 18.51 -13.83
CA SER A 89 9.38 17.57 -12.70
C SER A 89 8.89 18.25 -11.43
N VAL A 90 8.30 17.46 -10.54
CA VAL A 90 7.90 17.89 -9.19
C VAL A 90 8.66 17.09 -8.12
N LEU A 91 8.71 17.62 -6.90
CA LEU A 91 9.19 16.85 -5.75
C LEU A 91 8.13 15.82 -5.37
N GLY A 92 8.58 14.63 -5.08
CA GLY A 92 7.79 13.48 -4.65
C GLY A 92 8.59 12.57 -3.74
N GLY A 93 8.17 11.32 -3.65
CA GLY A 93 8.70 10.35 -2.70
C GLY A 93 7.91 10.35 -1.40
N ALA A 94 8.21 9.41 -0.51
CA ALA A 94 7.49 9.22 0.74
C ALA A 94 7.47 10.46 1.65
N ALA A 95 8.48 11.34 1.51
CA ALA A 95 8.56 12.60 2.24
C ALA A 95 7.50 13.61 1.78
N TYR A 96 7.27 13.73 0.46
CA TYR A 96 6.45 14.79 -0.13
C TYR A 96 5.09 14.31 -0.61
N GLU A 97 4.79 13.03 -0.54
CA GLU A 97 3.50 12.52 -1.01
C GLU A 97 2.33 12.98 -0.14
N ASN A 98 1.28 13.43 -0.76
CA ASN A 98 -0.05 13.43 -0.18
C ASN A 98 -0.71 12.08 -0.49
N ILE A 99 -1.07 11.31 0.55
CA ILE A 99 -1.67 9.97 0.36
C ILE A 99 -2.98 10.06 -0.42
N ALA A 100 -3.78 11.11 -0.24
CA ALA A 100 -5.05 11.28 -0.93
C ALA A 100 -4.90 11.28 -2.46
N ASP A 101 -3.77 11.75 -2.97
CA ASP A 101 -3.52 11.83 -4.41
C ASP A 101 -3.09 10.48 -5.02
N CYS A 102 -2.82 9.46 -4.20
CA CYS A 102 -2.50 8.11 -4.68
C CYS A 102 -3.64 7.48 -5.51
N ARG A 103 -4.87 7.99 -5.37
CA ARG A 103 -6.02 7.60 -6.21
C ARG A 103 -5.76 7.85 -7.70
N HIS A 104 -5.03 8.92 -8.04
CA HIS A 104 -4.63 9.21 -9.43
C HIS A 104 -3.59 8.20 -9.93
N ASP A 105 -2.67 7.81 -9.04
CA ASP A 105 -1.64 6.82 -9.37
C ASP A 105 -2.26 5.45 -9.61
N LEU A 106 -3.04 4.94 -8.64
CA LEU A 106 -3.68 3.64 -8.75
C LEU A 106 -4.70 3.60 -9.89
N GLY A 107 -5.44 4.68 -10.10
CA GLY A 107 -6.38 4.80 -11.21
C GLY A 107 -5.69 4.65 -12.56
N ALA A 108 -4.55 5.32 -12.78
CA ALA A 108 -3.79 5.20 -14.01
C ALA A 108 -3.25 3.77 -14.25
N TRP A 109 -2.75 3.11 -13.20
CA TRP A 109 -2.24 1.75 -13.30
C TRP A 109 -3.33 0.69 -13.49
N ILE A 110 -4.49 0.84 -12.84
CA ILE A 110 -5.67 -0.02 -13.08
C ILE A 110 -6.16 0.18 -14.52
N GLY A 111 -6.18 1.42 -14.99
CA GLY A 111 -6.50 1.76 -16.39
C GLY A 111 -5.60 1.03 -17.38
N LEU A 112 -4.27 1.08 -17.19
CA LEU A 112 -3.31 0.36 -18.03
C LEU A 112 -3.60 -1.16 -18.08
N LEU A 113 -3.84 -1.79 -16.93
CA LEU A 113 -4.18 -3.21 -16.90
C LEU A 113 -5.48 -3.50 -17.65
N SER A 114 -6.50 -2.65 -17.48
CA SER A 114 -7.78 -2.77 -18.17
C SER A 114 -7.63 -2.62 -19.69
N GLU A 115 -6.84 -1.66 -20.16
CA GLU A 115 -6.50 -1.46 -21.58
C GLU A 115 -5.76 -2.66 -22.18
N ARG A 116 -4.94 -3.33 -21.36
CA ARG A 116 -4.24 -4.59 -21.72
C ARG A 116 -5.15 -5.83 -21.69
N GLY A 117 -6.43 -5.66 -21.38
CA GLY A 117 -7.43 -6.75 -21.41
C GLY A 117 -7.54 -7.55 -20.11
N TYR A 118 -6.90 -7.13 -19.02
CA TYR A 118 -7.08 -7.76 -17.70
C TYR A 118 -8.40 -7.28 -17.08
N ARG A 119 -9.30 -8.22 -16.78
CA ARG A 119 -10.65 -7.93 -16.31
C ARG A 119 -10.92 -8.32 -14.86
N ARG A 120 -10.02 -9.10 -14.26
CA ARG A 120 -10.09 -9.55 -12.87
C ARG A 120 -8.79 -9.20 -12.17
N ILE A 121 -8.71 -7.96 -11.67
CA ILE A 121 -7.52 -7.39 -11.05
C ILE A 121 -7.63 -7.51 -9.54
N VAL A 122 -6.61 -8.05 -8.89
CA VAL A 122 -6.43 -7.97 -7.43
C VAL A 122 -5.38 -6.90 -7.14
N VAL A 123 -5.76 -5.90 -6.34
CA VAL A 123 -4.81 -4.90 -5.86
C VAL A 123 -4.12 -5.43 -4.60
N VAL A 124 -2.80 -5.47 -4.60
CA VAL A 124 -1.99 -5.96 -3.49
C VAL A 124 -1.11 -4.82 -2.99
N GLY A 125 -1.36 -4.35 -1.78
CA GLY A 125 -0.58 -3.26 -1.20
C GLY A 125 0.22 -3.70 0.02
N HIS A 126 1.52 -3.41 0.05
CA HIS A 126 2.38 -3.71 1.19
C HIS A 126 2.61 -2.47 2.04
N SER A 127 2.47 -2.59 3.37
CA SER A 127 2.70 -1.51 4.33
C SER A 127 1.93 -0.23 3.92
N MET A 128 2.58 0.90 3.67
CA MET A 128 1.96 2.12 3.15
C MET A 128 1.18 1.88 1.84
N GLY A 129 1.63 0.96 0.98
CA GLY A 129 0.89 0.56 -0.22
C GLY A 129 -0.48 -0.04 0.10
N GLY A 130 -0.60 -0.75 1.23
CA GLY A 130 -1.87 -1.23 1.75
C GLY A 130 -2.80 -0.09 2.17
N VAL A 131 -2.27 0.94 2.84
CA VAL A 131 -3.05 2.14 3.21
C VAL A 131 -3.53 2.87 1.96
N LYS A 132 -2.65 3.07 0.96
CA LYS A 132 -3.00 3.71 -0.32
C LYS A 132 -4.10 2.96 -1.07
N ALA A 133 -3.99 1.62 -1.13
CA ALA A 133 -4.98 0.78 -1.78
C ALA A 133 -6.33 0.82 -1.06
N ILE A 134 -6.34 0.69 0.28
CA ILE A 134 -7.55 0.82 1.12
C ILE A 134 -8.18 2.20 0.92
N TYR A 135 -7.38 3.28 0.99
CA TYR A 135 -7.87 4.65 0.81
C TYR A 135 -8.51 4.82 -0.57
N THR A 136 -7.81 4.45 -1.63
CA THR A 136 -8.34 4.58 -3.00
C THR A 136 -9.65 3.82 -3.18
N LEU A 137 -9.69 2.53 -2.79
CA LEU A 137 -10.85 1.66 -3.00
C LEU A 137 -12.01 1.93 -2.02
N SER A 138 -11.77 2.68 -0.95
CA SER A 138 -12.83 3.18 -0.06
C SER A 138 -13.52 4.44 -0.60
N ARG A 139 -12.88 5.17 -1.54
CA ARG A 139 -13.39 6.44 -2.08
C ARG A 139 -13.99 6.31 -3.46
N GLN A 140 -13.61 5.28 -4.20
CA GLN A 140 -14.09 5.05 -5.56
C GLN A 140 -14.18 3.55 -5.86
N THR A 141 -15.19 3.18 -6.62
CA THR A 141 -15.23 1.86 -7.24
C THR A 141 -14.28 1.84 -8.43
N ALA A 142 -13.51 0.79 -8.57
CA ALA A 142 -12.64 0.58 -9.72
C ALA A 142 -13.15 -0.60 -10.52
N GLU A 143 -13.57 -0.36 -11.75
CA GLU A 143 -14.00 -1.41 -12.67
C GLU A 143 -12.87 -2.43 -12.83
N HIS A 144 -13.23 -3.71 -12.89
CA HIS A 144 -12.30 -4.84 -12.98
C HIS A 144 -11.46 -5.14 -11.72
N VAL A 145 -11.57 -4.37 -10.64
CA VAL A 145 -10.96 -4.75 -9.36
C VAL A 145 -11.87 -5.71 -8.63
N VAL A 146 -11.45 -6.98 -8.55
CA VAL A 146 -12.22 -8.08 -7.96
C VAL A 146 -11.81 -8.39 -6.52
N GLY A 147 -10.73 -7.78 -6.03
CA GLY A 147 -10.28 -7.97 -4.66
C GLY A 147 -9.13 -7.03 -4.27
N LEU A 148 -8.99 -6.87 -2.95
CA LEU A 148 -7.90 -6.15 -2.30
C LEU A 148 -7.16 -7.10 -1.35
N VAL A 149 -5.84 -7.13 -1.43
CA VAL A 149 -4.97 -7.78 -0.44
C VAL A 149 -4.08 -6.71 0.19
N ALA A 150 -4.24 -6.49 1.49
CA ALA A 150 -3.44 -5.53 2.24
C ALA A 150 -2.45 -6.27 3.16
N LEU A 151 -1.17 -6.16 2.84
CA LEU A 151 -0.07 -6.81 3.55
C LEU A 151 0.49 -5.85 4.60
N SER A 152 0.32 -6.18 5.88
CA SER A 152 0.76 -5.38 7.02
C SER A 152 0.48 -3.86 6.84
N PRO A 153 -0.78 -3.45 6.58
CA PRO A 153 -1.11 -2.04 6.45
C PRO A 153 -1.03 -1.38 7.84
N PRO A 154 -0.25 -0.29 8.03
CA PRO A 154 -0.20 0.40 9.31
C PRO A 154 -1.51 1.14 9.59
N ARG A 155 -1.91 1.21 10.86
CA ARG A 155 -3.01 2.05 11.33
C ARG A 155 -2.50 3.44 11.68
N PHE A 156 -3.08 4.47 11.09
CA PHE A 156 -2.79 5.87 11.42
C PHE A 156 -3.95 6.47 12.22
N ASN A 157 -3.79 6.44 13.54
CA ASN A 157 -4.77 7.01 14.47
C ASN A 157 -4.07 7.92 15.48
N HIS A 158 -4.38 9.21 15.42
CA HIS A 158 -3.75 10.23 16.26
C HIS A 158 -3.91 9.95 17.74
N ALA A 159 -5.13 9.63 18.18
CA ALA A 159 -5.40 9.37 19.60
C ALA A 159 -4.68 8.11 20.10
N HIS A 160 -4.51 7.10 19.25
CA HIS A 160 -3.73 5.91 19.57
C HIS A 160 -2.23 6.26 19.74
N PHE A 161 -1.65 7.04 18.82
CA PHE A 161 -0.26 7.49 18.92
C PHE A 161 -0.01 8.34 20.16
N GLN A 162 -0.98 9.16 20.57
CA GLN A 162 -0.91 9.97 21.79
C GLN A 162 -0.83 9.14 23.08
N ARG A 163 -1.37 7.92 23.09
CA ARG A 163 -1.43 7.03 24.27
C ARG A 163 -0.35 5.96 24.30
N HIS A 164 0.32 5.70 23.19
CA HIS A 164 1.34 4.66 23.10
C HIS A 164 2.54 4.96 24.02
N LYS A 165 3.27 3.92 24.44
CA LYS A 165 4.48 4.06 25.30
C LYS A 165 5.55 4.99 24.72
N LEU A 166 5.63 5.13 23.40
CA LEU A 166 6.53 6.04 22.69
C LEU A 166 5.90 7.42 22.38
N ALA A 167 4.73 7.71 22.94
CA ALA A 167 3.96 8.93 22.66
C ALA A 167 4.73 10.24 22.96
N GLY A 168 5.71 10.23 23.85
CA GLY A 168 6.52 11.42 24.14
C GLY A 168 7.17 12.01 22.90
N GLN A 169 7.79 11.16 22.08
CA GLN A 169 8.41 11.56 20.81
C GLN A 169 7.37 12.02 19.78
N PHE A 170 6.28 11.29 19.66
CA PHE A 170 5.20 11.66 18.74
C PHE A 170 4.60 13.03 19.10
N ARG A 171 4.27 13.25 20.38
CA ARG A 171 3.71 14.54 20.84
C ARG A 171 4.65 15.72 20.62
N GLU A 172 5.94 15.51 20.82
CA GLU A 172 6.94 16.54 20.58
C GLU A 172 7.03 16.88 19.09
N ASP A 173 7.17 15.87 18.23
CA ASP A 173 7.27 16.05 16.78
C ASP A 173 5.99 16.66 16.22
N PHE A 174 4.82 16.23 16.71
CA PHE A 174 3.52 16.78 16.29
C PHE A 174 3.37 18.25 16.67
N ARG A 175 3.70 18.63 17.91
CA ARG A 175 3.64 20.02 18.35
C ARG A 175 4.57 20.93 17.53
N ARG A 176 5.77 20.45 17.18
CA ARG A 176 6.71 21.18 16.32
C ARG A 176 6.14 21.38 14.91
N ALA A 177 5.60 20.33 14.33
CA ALA A 177 5.00 20.37 13.00
C ALA A 177 3.78 21.29 12.96
N ASP A 178 2.88 21.15 13.91
CA ASP A 178 1.65 21.97 14.02
C ASP A 178 1.97 23.45 14.20
N ALA A 179 2.97 23.78 15.03
CA ALA A 179 3.44 25.16 15.20
C ALA A 179 4.01 25.76 13.90
N LEU A 180 4.72 24.99 13.09
CA LEU A 180 5.20 25.43 11.78
C LEU A 180 4.05 25.67 10.80
N VAL A 181 3.13 24.73 10.73
CA VAL A 181 1.94 24.86 9.87
C VAL A 181 1.11 26.09 10.25
N SER A 182 0.90 26.33 11.56
CA SER A 182 0.16 27.48 12.07
C SER A 182 0.81 28.84 11.73
N ARG A 183 2.12 28.85 11.49
CA ARG A 183 2.85 30.06 11.04
C ARG A 183 2.97 30.19 9.52
N GLY A 184 2.39 29.28 8.75
CA GLY A 184 2.53 29.24 7.29
C GLY A 184 3.88 28.65 6.80
N GLU A 185 4.63 28.00 7.69
CA GLU A 185 5.95 27.41 7.42
C GLU A 185 5.83 25.87 7.21
N GLY A 186 4.73 25.41 6.68
CA GLY A 186 4.42 23.97 6.53
C GLY A 186 5.40 23.18 5.67
N GLU A 187 6.14 23.86 4.78
CA GLU A 187 7.13 23.24 3.90
C GLU A 187 8.51 23.00 4.56
N VAL A 188 8.69 23.47 5.79
CA VAL A 188 9.92 23.20 6.55
C VAL A 188 10.04 21.69 6.80
N LEU A 189 11.19 21.15 6.42
CA LEU A 189 11.50 19.72 6.61
C LEU A 189 11.82 19.44 8.09
N LEU A 190 11.16 18.46 8.64
CA LEU A 190 11.38 17.93 9.98
C LEU A 190 11.85 16.48 9.91
N GLN A 191 12.86 16.15 10.71
CA GLN A 191 13.10 14.78 11.08
C GLN A 191 12.08 14.40 12.18
N VAL A 192 11.19 13.50 11.87
CA VAL A 192 10.20 12.93 12.80
C VAL A 192 10.61 11.52 13.18
N ARG A 193 10.23 11.07 14.39
CA ARG A 193 10.70 9.80 14.97
C ARG A 193 9.60 8.76 15.03
N GLN A 194 8.37 9.20 15.23
CA GLN A 194 7.22 8.32 15.39
C GLN A 194 6.05 8.78 14.50
N PRO A 195 5.26 7.84 13.96
CA PRO A 195 5.32 6.37 14.08
C PRO A 195 6.44 5.72 13.26
N LEU A 196 7.09 6.47 12.39
CA LEU A 196 8.22 6.05 11.55
C LEU A 196 9.26 7.18 11.51
N THR A 197 10.55 6.82 11.64
CA THR A 197 11.63 7.79 11.50
C THR A 197 11.79 8.16 10.02
N ILE A 198 11.48 9.42 9.68
CA ILE A 198 11.56 9.95 8.32
C ILE A 198 11.77 11.47 8.36
N VAL A 199 12.36 12.03 7.30
CA VAL A 199 12.36 13.46 7.04
C VAL A 199 11.23 13.80 6.10
N MET A 200 10.39 14.77 6.49
CA MET A 200 9.24 15.19 5.68
C MET A 200 8.80 16.62 6.03
N PRO A 201 8.04 17.33 5.15
CA PRO A 201 7.46 18.62 5.49
C PRO A 201 6.54 18.56 6.71
N ALA A 202 6.52 19.61 7.49
CA ALA A 202 5.63 19.72 8.65
C ALA A 202 4.15 19.55 8.26
N SER A 203 3.74 20.16 7.15
CA SER A 203 2.39 20.02 6.60
C SER A 203 2.03 18.56 6.28
N GLY A 204 2.97 17.83 5.65
CA GLY A 204 2.80 16.40 5.35
C GLY A 204 2.67 15.53 6.60
N PHE A 205 3.42 15.85 7.66
CA PHE A 205 3.31 15.14 8.93
C PHE A 205 1.96 15.37 9.60
N VAL A 206 1.51 16.62 9.69
CA VAL A 206 0.20 16.97 10.26
C VAL A 206 -0.94 16.35 9.46
N ALA A 207 -0.89 16.40 8.13
CA ALA A 207 -1.90 15.79 7.27
C ALA A 207 -1.98 14.27 7.44
N LYS A 208 -0.82 13.60 7.53
CA LYS A 208 -0.75 12.13 7.62
C LYS A 208 -1.14 11.58 8.99
N TYR A 209 -0.75 12.26 10.07
CA TYR A 209 -0.84 11.74 11.44
C TYR A 209 -1.66 12.63 12.39
N GLY A 210 -2.33 13.64 11.87
CA GLY A 210 -3.14 14.58 12.64
C GLY A 210 -4.49 14.02 13.08
N PRO A 211 -5.25 14.81 13.89
CA PRO A 211 -6.46 14.35 14.56
C PRO A 211 -7.65 14.06 13.61
N HIS A 212 -7.56 14.40 12.34
CA HIS A 212 -8.58 14.05 11.36
C HIS A 212 -8.61 12.55 11.07
N ASP A 213 -7.49 11.83 11.33
CA ASP A 213 -7.35 10.39 11.08
C ASP A 213 -7.81 9.99 9.67
N GLU A 214 -7.49 10.81 8.67
CA GLU A 214 -8.00 10.64 7.30
C GLU A 214 -7.57 9.29 6.70
N TYR A 215 -6.41 8.79 7.12
CA TYR A 215 -5.83 7.55 6.63
C TYR A 215 -5.91 6.40 7.64
N ASP A 216 -6.76 6.52 8.67
CA ASP A 216 -7.00 5.41 9.60
C ASP A 216 -7.76 4.29 8.87
N ILE A 217 -7.06 3.18 8.63
CA ILE A 217 -7.63 2.04 7.91
C ILE A 217 -8.85 1.43 8.59
N MET A 218 -9.02 1.62 9.92
CA MET A 218 -10.21 1.17 10.64
C MET A 218 -11.46 1.95 10.23
N LYS A 219 -11.29 3.23 9.87
CA LYS A 219 -12.37 4.07 9.34
C LYS A 219 -12.63 3.81 7.86
N LEU A 220 -11.62 3.40 7.10
CA LEU A 220 -11.68 3.24 5.65
C LEU A 220 -12.16 1.86 5.21
N LEU A 221 -11.72 0.79 5.87
CA LEU A 221 -12.07 -0.58 5.52
C LEU A 221 -13.58 -0.82 5.36
N PRO A 222 -14.46 -0.27 6.22
CA PRO A 222 -15.91 -0.41 6.05
C PRO A 222 -16.46 0.11 4.72
N HIS A 223 -15.73 0.99 4.04
CA HIS A 223 -16.13 1.62 2.77
C HIS A 223 -15.46 1.03 1.53
N VAL A 224 -14.61 0.03 1.68
CA VAL A 224 -14.03 -0.69 0.52
C VAL A 224 -15.09 -1.62 -0.06
N HIS A 225 -15.45 -1.47 -1.33
CA HIS A 225 -16.57 -2.17 -1.94
C HIS A 225 -16.21 -3.56 -2.50
N CYS A 226 -14.93 -3.87 -2.68
CA CYS A 226 -14.52 -5.20 -3.11
C CYS A 226 -14.18 -6.09 -1.91
N PRO A 227 -14.22 -7.41 -2.10
CA PRO A 227 -13.67 -8.36 -1.13
C PRO A 227 -12.25 -8.04 -0.74
N THR A 228 -11.95 -8.15 0.55
CA THR A 228 -10.67 -7.70 1.12
C THR A 228 -10.05 -8.79 1.99
N LEU A 229 -8.79 -9.07 1.76
CA LEU A 229 -7.92 -9.88 2.61
C LEU A 229 -6.88 -8.98 3.26
N VAL A 230 -6.80 -8.98 4.59
CA VAL A 230 -5.70 -8.36 5.32
C VAL A 230 -4.79 -9.45 5.86
N VAL A 231 -3.51 -9.39 5.52
CA VAL A 231 -2.49 -10.31 6.02
C VAL A 231 -1.54 -9.53 6.92
N ILE A 232 -1.33 -10.01 8.15
CA ILE A 232 -0.43 -9.38 9.14
C ILE A 232 0.51 -10.42 9.75
N GLY A 233 1.71 -10.00 10.11
CA GLY A 233 2.65 -10.85 10.83
C GLY A 233 2.54 -10.66 12.34
N THR A 234 2.74 -11.70 13.15
CA THR A 234 2.69 -11.62 14.63
C THR A 234 3.78 -10.72 15.21
N GLU A 235 4.91 -10.58 14.49
CA GLU A 235 6.04 -9.74 14.92
C GLU A 235 5.87 -8.26 14.53
N SER A 236 4.87 -7.92 13.71
CA SER A 236 4.65 -6.56 13.19
C SER A 236 4.41 -5.53 14.29
N ALA A 237 3.78 -5.93 15.40
CA ALA A 237 3.46 -5.04 16.52
C ALA A 237 4.67 -4.71 17.43
N LYS A 238 5.79 -5.42 17.29
CA LYS A 238 6.94 -5.20 18.17
C LYS A 238 7.53 -3.80 18.00
N ASN A 239 7.27 -2.92 19.00
CA ASN A 239 7.79 -1.56 19.09
C ASN A 239 7.39 -0.60 17.95
N VAL A 240 6.36 -0.90 17.16
CA VAL A 240 5.86 -0.02 16.11
C VAL A 240 4.43 0.41 16.45
N PRO A 241 4.22 1.67 16.88
CA PRO A 241 2.90 2.15 17.32
C PRO A 241 1.77 1.92 16.34
N ALA A 242 2.07 1.97 15.04
CA ALA A 242 1.07 1.81 13.98
C ALA A 242 0.51 0.38 13.84
N PHE A 243 1.10 -0.60 14.54
CA PHE A 243 0.65 -2.00 14.53
C PHE A 243 0.19 -2.50 15.91
N ASP A 244 0.37 -1.69 16.95
CA ASP A 244 -0.04 -2.06 18.31
C ASP A 244 -1.57 -2.17 18.40
N GLY A 245 -2.09 -3.34 18.86
CA GLY A 245 -3.53 -3.63 18.93
C GLY A 245 -4.23 -3.75 17.56
N LEU A 246 -3.49 -3.73 16.45
CA LEU A 246 -4.06 -3.75 15.10
C LEU A 246 -4.80 -5.06 14.81
N ARG A 247 -4.25 -6.19 15.24
CA ARG A 247 -4.83 -7.51 15.01
C ARG A 247 -6.24 -7.61 15.57
N GLU A 248 -6.39 -7.31 16.86
CA GLU A 248 -7.64 -7.40 17.60
C GLU A 248 -8.72 -6.50 16.98
N GLU A 249 -8.32 -5.31 16.55
CA GLU A 249 -9.22 -4.36 15.89
C GLU A 249 -9.66 -4.85 14.50
N LEU A 250 -8.75 -5.42 13.71
CA LEU A 250 -9.07 -6.00 12.40
C LEU A 250 -10.00 -7.20 12.53
N GLU A 251 -9.72 -8.13 13.47
CA GLU A 251 -10.56 -9.29 13.75
C GLU A 251 -11.97 -8.86 14.18
N ARG A 252 -12.08 -7.81 15.01
CA ARG A 252 -13.37 -7.25 15.43
C ARG A 252 -14.18 -6.68 14.26
N ILE A 253 -13.55 -5.96 13.34
CA ILE A 253 -14.25 -5.45 12.15
C ILE A 253 -14.64 -6.60 11.22
N ALA A 254 -13.74 -7.56 11.01
CA ALA A 254 -14.00 -8.72 10.14
C ALA A 254 -15.18 -9.56 10.64
N ALA A 255 -15.32 -9.73 11.95
CA ALA A 255 -16.45 -10.46 12.54
C ALA A 255 -17.83 -9.81 12.25
N SER A 256 -17.85 -8.51 12.00
CA SER A 256 -19.09 -7.75 11.71
C SER A 256 -19.30 -7.43 10.23
N ARG A 257 -18.34 -7.81 9.36
CA ARG A 257 -18.35 -7.44 7.95
C ARG A 257 -18.11 -8.62 7.00
N THR A 258 -19.13 -8.95 6.21
CA THR A 258 -18.99 -9.91 5.13
C THR A 258 -17.99 -9.40 4.08
N GLY A 259 -17.09 -10.28 3.64
CA GLY A 259 -16.12 -9.96 2.58
C GLY A 259 -14.80 -9.34 3.09
N LEU A 260 -14.61 -9.14 4.40
CA LEU A 260 -13.33 -8.84 5.01
C LEU A 260 -12.78 -10.09 5.71
N ASN A 261 -11.60 -10.51 5.31
CA ASN A 261 -10.88 -11.63 5.93
C ASN A 261 -9.56 -11.12 6.51
N VAL A 262 -9.17 -11.66 7.65
CA VAL A 262 -7.90 -11.36 8.32
C VAL A 262 -7.14 -12.67 8.49
N VAL A 263 -5.87 -12.66 8.10
CA VAL A 263 -4.97 -13.79 8.26
C VAL A 263 -3.71 -13.33 8.97
N VAL A 264 -3.25 -14.14 9.90
CA VAL A 264 -2.03 -13.89 10.69
C VAL A 264 -0.96 -14.88 10.29
N VAL A 265 0.22 -14.37 9.91
CA VAL A 265 1.41 -15.18 9.61
C VAL A 265 2.29 -15.23 10.85
N GLU A 266 2.40 -16.41 11.43
CA GLU A 266 3.17 -16.61 12.65
C GLU A 266 4.68 -16.40 12.38
N GLY A 267 5.35 -15.65 13.25
CA GLY A 267 6.77 -15.33 13.15
C GLY A 267 7.13 -14.27 12.09
N ALA A 268 6.18 -13.80 11.28
CA ALA A 268 6.47 -12.79 10.28
C ALA A 268 6.49 -11.38 10.88
N ASP A 269 7.43 -10.56 10.42
CA ASP A 269 7.48 -9.12 10.64
C ASP A 269 6.70 -8.35 9.55
N VAL A 270 6.76 -7.02 9.61
CA VAL A 270 6.11 -6.14 8.60
C VAL A 270 6.65 -6.42 7.18
N SER A 271 7.91 -6.81 7.05
CA SER A 271 8.59 -7.04 5.77
C SER A 271 8.45 -8.49 5.27
N TYR A 272 7.89 -9.38 6.10
CA TYR A 272 7.79 -10.83 5.84
C TYR A 272 9.15 -11.48 5.60
N GLN A 273 10.21 -10.99 6.23
CA GLN A 273 11.53 -11.58 6.10
C GLN A 273 11.51 -13.03 6.57
N GLY A 274 12.01 -13.94 5.74
CA GLY A 274 11.90 -15.39 5.98
C GLY A 274 10.54 -16.01 5.66
N HIS A 275 9.51 -15.20 5.35
CA HIS A 275 8.12 -15.61 5.07
C HIS A 275 7.57 -15.04 3.76
N PHE A 276 8.43 -14.68 2.79
CA PHE A 276 8.03 -13.99 1.56
C PHE A 276 6.97 -14.72 0.73
N GLY A 277 6.86 -16.05 0.86
CA GLY A 277 5.87 -16.86 0.14
C GLY A 277 4.47 -16.78 0.73
N ALA A 278 4.35 -16.64 2.05
CA ALA A 278 3.10 -16.76 2.77
C ALA A 278 1.99 -15.79 2.28
N PRO A 279 2.26 -14.51 1.99
CA PRO A 279 1.20 -13.61 1.51
C PRO A 279 0.55 -14.05 0.21
N PHE A 280 1.32 -14.60 -0.72
CA PHE A 280 0.77 -15.11 -1.98
C PHE A 280 -0.05 -16.39 -1.75
N GLU A 281 0.45 -17.32 -0.96
CA GLU A 281 -0.24 -18.56 -0.61
C GLU A 281 -1.59 -18.28 0.03
N HIS A 282 -1.66 -17.35 0.99
CA HIS A 282 -2.92 -16.92 1.61
C HIS A 282 -3.86 -16.24 0.63
N MET A 283 -3.37 -15.48 -0.35
CA MET A 283 -4.22 -14.92 -1.40
C MET A 283 -4.82 -16.03 -2.26
N ILE A 284 -4.03 -17.03 -2.66
CA ILE A 284 -4.52 -18.15 -3.47
C ILE A 284 -5.59 -18.94 -2.73
N ASP A 285 -5.35 -19.27 -1.48
CA ASP A 285 -6.33 -19.94 -0.61
C ASP A 285 -7.65 -19.14 -0.53
N TRP A 286 -7.51 -17.86 -0.24
CA TRP A 286 -8.66 -16.96 -0.14
C TRP A 286 -9.46 -16.87 -1.43
N LEU A 287 -8.81 -16.81 -2.60
CA LEU A 287 -9.48 -16.77 -3.91
C LEU A 287 -10.15 -18.10 -4.22
N SER A 288 -9.56 -19.24 -3.84
CA SER A 288 -10.10 -20.58 -4.11
C SER A 288 -11.41 -20.86 -3.38
N HIS A 289 -11.62 -20.27 -2.21
CA HIS A 289 -12.84 -20.41 -1.41
C HIS A 289 -13.96 -19.43 -1.79
N ARG A 290 -13.79 -18.70 -2.90
CA ARG A 290 -14.74 -17.68 -3.41
C ARG A 290 -15.37 -18.04 -4.76
N GLY A 291 -15.01 -19.18 -5.32
CA GLY A 291 -15.55 -19.71 -6.57
C GLY A 291 -16.93 -20.34 -6.43
#